data_dce6b6a8938c3146fb6e1236ebeb22c5
#
_entry.id   dce6b6a8938c3146fb6e1236ebeb22c5
#
_cell.length_a   1.000
_cell.length_b   1.000
_cell.length_c   1.000
_cell.angle_alpha   90.00
_cell.angle_beta   90.00
_cell.angle_gamma   90.00
#
_symmetry.space_group_name_H-M   'P 1'
#
loop_
_entity.id
_entity.type
_entity.pdbx_description
1 polymer ?
#
loop_
_entity_poly.entity_id
_entity_poly.type
_entity_poly.pdbx_seq_one_letter_code
_entity_poly.pdbx_strand_id
1 'polypeptide(L)'
;MNEQKKTMTQETQNREDFIMLPTVDFCFKELMQNAKVRQGMIAALLGGEPEEIEETILLPTILHPEYPDDKYGILDVKVVLKNGSQMDFEMQVTAVSYWTKRILFYLGKMYTDQLKAGESYEKLKKCIHVGILNFIHFPDDDRCYRKIIFCDKDTGEEYTDLLEIHVLELKKLPEKEQNESGIIRWMRFLGAKSRKEFEKMAKEDTYIDLSLIHISE
;
A
#
# COMPACT_ATOMS: atom_id res chain seq x y z
N MET A 1 -30.86 -35.20 18.23
CA MET A 1 -29.84 -34.58 19.14
C MET A 1 -28.45 -34.53 18.53
N ASN A 2 -28.07 -35.40 17.58
CA ASN A 2 -26.74 -35.41 16.95
C ASN A 2 -26.57 -34.41 15.78
N GLU A 3 -27.63 -34.10 15.02
CA GLU A 3 -27.52 -33.18 13.89
C GLU A 3 -27.41 -31.70 14.33
N GLN A 4 -28.15 -31.28 15.34
CA GLN A 4 -28.05 -29.92 15.89
C GLN A 4 -26.67 -29.62 16.52
N LYS A 5 -26.02 -30.62 17.18
CA LYS A 5 -24.66 -30.44 17.67
C LYS A 5 -23.62 -30.34 16.54
N LYS A 6 -23.82 -31.06 15.43
CA LYS A 6 -22.91 -31.01 14.26
C LYS A 6 -23.03 -29.66 13.56
N THR A 7 -24.23 -29.10 13.42
CA THR A 7 -24.47 -27.80 12.82
C THR A 7 -23.88 -26.65 13.66
N MET A 8 -24.09 -26.69 14.99
CA MET A 8 -23.50 -25.71 15.91
C MET A 8 -21.95 -25.75 15.91
N THR A 9 -21.36 -26.93 15.81
CA THR A 9 -19.89 -27.08 15.77
C THR A 9 -19.32 -26.55 14.45
N GLN A 10 -20.02 -26.74 13.33
CA GLN A 10 -19.61 -26.18 12.03
C GLN A 10 -19.80 -24.66 11.95
N GLU A 11 -20.85 -24.11 12.53
CA GLU A 11 -21.07 -22.65 12.59
C GLU A 11 -20.06 -21.96 13.51
N THR A 12 -19.66 -22.61 14.63
CA THR A 12 -18.64 -22.08 15.53
C THR A 12 -17.27 -22.13 14.88
N GLN A 13 -16.94 -23.24 14.21
CA GLN A 13 -15.68 -23.39 13.47
C GLN A 13 -15.56 -22.42 12.28
N ASN A 14 -16.65 -22.15 11.56
CA ASN A 14 -16.72 -21.15 10.51
C ASN A 14 -16.55 -19.70 11.03
N ARG A 15 -16.92 -19.40 12.28
CA ARG A 15 -16.70 -18.09 12.89
C ARG A 15 -15.25 -17.91 13.37
N GLU A 16 -14.61 -18.96 13.85
CA GLU A 16 -13.19 -18.92 14.25
C GLU A 16 -12.23 -18.82 13.05
N ASP A 17 -12.66 -19.26 11.86
CA ASP A 17 -11.86 -19.18 10.62
C ASP A 17 -12.10 -17.90 9.82
N PHE A 18 -13.08 -17.07 10.20
CA PHE A 18 -13.33 -15.81 9.50
C PHE A 18 -12.17 -14.84 9.75
N ILE A 19 -11.54 -14.39 8.68
CA ILE A 19 -10.52 -13.34 8.70
C ILE A 19 -10.80 -12.37 7.56
N MET A 20 -10.76 -11.08 7.84
CA MET A 20 -10.90 -10.07 6.81
C MET A 20 -9.60 -9.95 6.03
N LEU A 21 -9.66 -10.11 4.72
CA LEU A 21 -8.47 -10.09 3.87
C LEU A 21 -7.94 -8.65 3.71
N PRO A 22 -6.62 -8.43 3.74
CA PRO A 22 -6.02 -7.11 3.53
C PRO A 22 -6.36 -6.47 2.18
N THR A 23 -6.78 -7.27 1.18
CA THR A 23 -7.27 -6.77 -0.11
C THR A 23 -8.67 -6.14 -0.04
N VAL A 24 -9.37 -6.24 1.09
CA VAL A 24 -10.62 -5.50 1.33
C VAL A 24 -10.28 -4.08 1.78
N ASP A 25 -10.85 -3.09 1.10
CA ASP A 25 -10.55 -1.66 1.31
C ASP A 25 -10.60 -1.24 2.79
N PHE A 26 -11.65 -1.61 3.51
CA PHE A 26 -11.78 -1.32 4.94
C PHE A 26 -10.62 -1.93 5.75
N CYS A 27 -10.31 -3.22 5.53
CA CYS A 27 -9.25 -3.91 6.24
C CYS A 27 -7.87 -3.27 5.97
N PHE A 28 -7.59 -2.93 4.72
CA PHE A 28 -6.35 -2.23 4.36
C PHE A 28 -6.22 -0.87 5.08
N LYS A 29 -7.29 -0.08 5.10
CA LYS A 29 -7.32 1.20 5.81
C LYS A 29 -7.11 1.04 7.31
N GLU A 30 -7.75 0.05 7.94
CA GLU A 30 -7.56 -0.26 9.36
C GLU A 30 -6.11 -0.70 9.66
N LEU A 31 -5.53 -1.58 8.85
CA LEU A 31 -4.12 -1.95 8.97
C LEU A 31 -3.21 -0.72 8.97
N MET A 32 -3.47 0.21 8.08
CA MET A 32 -2.67 1.42 7.93
C MET A 32 -2.93 2.47 9.03
N GLN A 33 -3.94 2.30 9.91
CA GLN A 33 -4.10 3.12 11.12
C GLN A 33 -3.00 2.84 12.15
N ASN A 34 -2.45 1.63 12.18
CA ASN A 34 -1.36 1.30 13.10
C ASN A 34 -0.03 1.92 12.62
N ALA A 35 0.55 2.79 13.44
CA ALA A 35 1.80 3.49 13.11
C ALA A 35 2.97 2.53 12.87
N LYS A 36 3.05 1.41 13.60
CA LYS A 36 4.10 0.42 13.44
C LYS A 36 3.96 -0.37 12.14
N VAL A 37 2.74 -0.71 11.76
CA VAL A 37 2.44 -1.36 10.47
C VAL A 37 2.87 -0.45 9.32
N ARG A 38 2.48 0.84 9.35
CA ARG A 38 2.94 1.83 8.36
C ARG A 38 4.46 1.93 8.32
N GLN A 39 5.10 2.01 9.48
CA GLN A 39 6.56 2.11 9.61
C GLN A 39 7.26 0.92 8.93
N GLY A 40 6.84 -0.31 9.25
CA GLY A 40 7.40 -1.51 8.65
C GLY A 40 7.19 -1.58 7.13
N MET A 41 5.99 -1.25 6.65
CA MET A 41 5.69 -1.25 5.21
C MET A 41 6.47 -0.17 4.45
N ILE A 42 6.57 1.03 4.99
CA ILE A 42 7.32 2.15 4.38
C ILE A 42 8.81 1.82 4.34
N ALA A 43 9.39 1.30 5.42
CA ALA A 43 10.78 0.86 5.45
C ALA A 43 11.07 -0.18 4.36
N ALA A 44 10.21 -1.18 4.24
CA ALA A 44 10.34 -2.21 3.21
C ALA A 44 10.28 -1.66 1.78
N LEU A 45 9.43 -0.63 1.53
CA LEU A 45 9.33 0.05 0.23
C LEU A 45 10.58 0.89 -0.08
N LEU A 46 11.11 1.58 0.91
CA LEU A 46 12.24 2.49 0.74
C LEU A 46 13.59 1.78 0.84
N GLY A 47 13.60 0.48 1.22
CA GLY A 47 14.81 -0.33 1.36
C GLY A 47 15.63 -0.01 2.60
N GLY A 48 15.01 0.55 3.64
CA GLY A 48 15.61 0.87 4.95
C GLY A 48 15.11 -0.05 6.06
N GLU A 49 15.56 0.23 7.29
CA GLU A 49 15.06 -0.45 8.48
C GLU A 49 13.85 0.29 9.08
N PRO A 50 12.89 -0.41 9.70
CA PRO A 50 11.71 0.22 10.30
C PRO A 50 12.04 1.30 11.33
N GLU A 51 13.13 1.16 12.07
CA GLU A 51 13.62 2.11 13.08
C GLU A 51 14.11 3.42 12.45
N GLU A 52 14.49 3.41 11.17
CA GLU A 52 14.92 4.59 10.42
C GLU A 52 13.71 5.41 9.93
N ILE A 53 12.53 4.79 9.87
CA ILE A 53 11.29 5.48 9.57
C ILE A 53 10.82 6.19 10.83
N GLU A 54 11.11 7.47 10.90
CA GLU A 54 10.64 8.33 11.97
C GLU A 54 9.09 8.45 11.94
N GLU A 55 8.55 9.35 12.73
CA GLU A 55 7.10 9.55 12.85
C GLU A 55 6.41 9.66 11.48
N THR A 56 5.34 8.90 11.32
CA THR A 56 4.45 8.93 10.15
C THR A 56 3.10 9.50 10.57
N ILE A 57 2.65 10.54 9.88
CA ILE A 57 1.38 11.20 10.19
C ILE A 57 0.39 10.88 9.07
N LEU A 58 -0.79 10.37 9.45
CA LEU A 58 -1.91 10.22 8.52
C LEU A 58 -2.49 11.58 8.18
N LEU A 59 -2.69 11.82 6.90
CA LEU A 59 -3.30 13.05 6.39
C LEU A 59 -4.74 12.78 5.89
N PRO A 60 -5.57 13.83 5.79
CA PRO A 60 -6.85 13.72 5.11
C PRO A 60 -6.67 13.17 3.69
N THR A 61 -7.50 12.22 3.32
CA THR A 61 -7.42 11.51 2.02
C THR A 61 -8.12 12.25 0.89
N ILE A 62 -8.90 13.29 1.21
CA ILE A 62 -9.60 14.09 0.21
C ILE A 62 -8.62 15.10 -0.38
N LEU A 63 -8.42 15.01 -1.69
CA LEU A 63 -7.69 16.01 -2.47
C LEU A 63 -8.72 17.06 -2.92
N HIS A 64 -8.68 18.22 -2.26
CA HIS A 64 -9.67 19.27 -2.49
C HIS A 64 -9.54 19.87 -3.91
N PRO A 65 -10.66 20.11 -4.58
CA PRO A 65 -10.67 20.84 -5.83
C PRO A 65 -10.28 22.33 -5.59
N GLU A 66 -9.57 22.93 -6.53
CA GLU A 66 -9.31 24.38 -6.50
C GLU A 66 -10.57 25.18 -6.86
N TYR A 67 -11.37 24.61 -7.75
CA TYR A 67 -12.63 25.20 -8.23
C TYR A 67 -13.80 24.24 -7.97
N PRO A 68 -15.04 24.75 -7.84
CA PRO A 68 -16.21 23.92 -7.53
C PRO A 68 -16.47 22.78 -8.53
N ASP A 69 -16.08 22.95 -9.79
CA ASP A 69 -16.28 21.98 -10.87
C ASP A 69 -15.09 21.05 -11.08
N ASP A 70 -14.01 21.19 -10.31
CA ASP A 70 -12.85 20.31 -10.41
C ASP A 70 -13.16 18.91 -9.89
N LYS A 71 -12.47 17.92 -10.46
CA LYS A 71 -12.61 16.54 -10.04
C LYS A 71 -12.04 16.33 -8.65
N TYR A 72 -12.85 15.76 -7.75
CA TYR A 72 -12.38 15.26 -6.47
C TYR A 72 -11.45 14.07 -6.65
N GLY A 73 -10.32 14.08 -5.93
CA GLY A 73 -9.51 12.89 -5.71
C GLY A 73 -9.76 12.37 -4.29
N ILE A 74 -9.96 11.07 -4.14
CA ILE A 74 -10.04 10.42 -2.83
C ILE A 74 -8.99 9.33 -2.82
N LEU A 75 -8.02 9.45 -1.90
CA LEU A 75 -6.97 8.47 -1.66
C LEU A 75 -7.45 7.45 -0.62
N ASP A 76 -6.89 6.25 -0.64
CA ASP A 76 -7.20 5.27 0.42
C ASP A 76 -6.47 5.63 1.71
N VAL A 77 -5.16 5.82 1.64
CA VAL A 77 -4.33 6.19 2.79
C VAL A 77 -3.29 7.23 2.36
N LYS A 78 -3.23 8.37 3.04
CA LYS A 78 -2.22 9.41 2.79
C LYS A 78 -1.36 9.61 4.03
N VAL A 79 -0.04 9.60 3.85
CA VAL A 79 0.96 9.69 4.93
C VAL A 79 1.96 10.79 4.61
N VAL A 80 2.40 11.53 5.62
CA VAL A 80 3.59 12.40 5.53
C VAL A 80 4.69 11.84 6.43
N LEU A 81 5.90 11.82 5.90
CA LEU A 81 7.11 11.47 6.62
C LEU A 81 7.72 12.69 7.28
N LYS A 82 8.60 12.50 8.27
CA LYS A 82 9.26 13.61 9.00
C LYS A 82 10.05 14.55 8.08
N ASN A 83 10.64 14.05 7.01
CA ASN A 83 11.33 14.89 6.02
C ASN A 83 10.38 15.71 5.12
N GLY A 84 9.07 15.57 5.31
CA GLY A 84 8.03 16.23 4.55
C GLY A 84 7.60 15.49 3.27
N SER A 85 8.25 14.37 2.91
CA SER A 85 7.80 13.55 1.77
C SER A 85 6.39 13.02 2.03
N GLN A 86 5.55 13.01 1.00
CA GLN A 86 4.18 12.51 1.10
C GLN A 86 4.07 11.18 0.34
N MET A 87 3.31 10.26 0.92
CA MET A 87 3.02 8.97 0.31
C MET A 87 1.52 8.73 0.31
N ASP A 88 0.98 8.19 -0.77
CA ASP A 88 -0.34 7.61 -0.79
C ASP A 88 -0.25 6.11 -1.12
N PHE A 89 -1.13 5.36 -0.48
CA PHE A 89 -1.26 3.92 -0.70
C PHE A 89 -2.67 3.64 -1.20
N GLU A 90 -2.76 2.88 -2.28
CA GLU A 90 -4.05 2.52 -2.89
C GLU A 90 -4.11 1.01 -3.12
N MET A 91 -5.13 0.34 -2.54
CA MET A 91 -5.42 -1.06 -2.77
C MET A 91 -6.42 -1.20 -3.92
N GLN A 92 -5.99 -1.75 -5.05
CA GLN A 92 -6.83 -1.89 -6.23
C GLN A 92 -7.08 -3.37 -6.56
N VAL A 93 -8.31 -3.81 -6.42
CA VAL A 93 -8.69 -5.22 -6.62
C VAL A 93 -9.08 -5.51 -8.07
N THR A 94 -9.71 -4.55 -8.73
CA THR A 94 -10.22 -4.69 -10.10
C THR A 94 -9.45 -3.82 -11.08
N ALA A 95 -9.04 -4.40 -12.21
CA ALA A 95 -8.37 -3.66 -13.26
C ALA A 95 -9.30 -2.62 -13.90
N VAL A 96 -8.80 -1.40 -14.07
CA VAL A 96 -9.49 -0.32 -14.78
C VAL A 96 -8.56 0.27 -15.84
N SER A 97 -9.08 0.54 -17.03
CA SER A 97 -8.28 1.02 -18.16
C SER A 97 -7.64 2.39 -17.96
N TYR A 98 -8.18 3.18 -17.05
CA TYR A 98 -7.69 4.53 -16.73
C TYR A 98 -6.80 4.58 -15.47
N TRP A 99 -6.35 3.44 -14.93
CA TRP A 99 -5.57 3.40 -13.68
C TRP A 99 -4.33 4.30 -13.75
N THR A 100 -3.51 4.18 -14.79
CA THR A 100 -2.31 5.03 -14.96
C THR A 100 -2.65 6.54 -14.97
N LYS A 101 -3.74 6.93 -15.64
CA LYS A 101 -4.17 8.34 -15.67
C LYS A 101 -4.61 8.82 -14.29
N ARG A 102 -5.29 7.97 -13.53
CA ARG A 102 -5.77 8.27 -12.18
C ARG A 102 -4.62 8.48 -11.21
N ILE A 103 -3.64 7.60 -11.18
CA ILE A 103 -2.49 7.74 -10.28
C ILE A 103 -1.65 8.97 -10.61
N LEU A 104 -1.45 9.29 -11.91
CA LEU A 104 -0.76 10.51 -12.31
C LEU A 104 -1.52 11.76 -11.88
N PHE A 105 -2.85 11.76 -11.94
CA PHE A 105 -3.69 12.84 -11.43
C PHE A 105 -3.52 12.99 -9.91
N TYR A 106 -3.59 11.90 -9.14
CA TYR A 106 -3.44 11.94 -7.69
C TYR A 106 -2.04 12.41 -7.28
N LEU A 107 -1.00 11.85 -7.91
CA LEU A 107 0.38 12.21 -7.64
C LEU A 107 0.66 13.69 -7.96
N GLY A 108 0.17 14.17 -9.12
CA GLY A 108 0.28 15.58 -9.51
C GLY A 108 -0.47 16.50 -8.54
N LYS A 109 -1.68 16.10 -8.12
CA LYS A 109 -2.47 16.89 -7.17
C LYS A 109 -1.79 16.95 -5.78
N MET A 110 -1.30 15.83 -5.25
CA MET A 110 -0.53 15.82 -4.01
C MET A 110 0.71 16.72 -4.08
N TYR A 111 1.37 16.75 -5.23
CA TYR A 111 2.57 17.56 -5.42
C TYR A 111 2.25 19.05 -5.46
N THR A 112 1.24 19.45 -6.23
CA THR A 112 0.84 20.86 -6.37
C THR A 112 0.18 21.43 -5.13
N ASP A 113 -0.57 20.63 -4.37
CA ASP A 113 -1.26 21.04 -3.13
C ASP A 113 -0.30 21.41 -1.99
N GLN A 114 1.00 21.15 -2.16
CA GLN A 114 2.02 21.54 -1.16
C GLN A 114 2.29 23.05 -1.14
N LEU A 115 1.97 23.77 -2.22
CA LEU A 115 2.25 25.20 -2.33
C LEU A 115 0.98 26.03 -2.40
N LYS A 116 1.06 27.21 -1.78
CA LYS A 116 0.10 28.28 -1.94
C LYS A 116 0.67 29.36 -2.85
N ALA A 117 -0.21 30.22 -3.36
CA ALA A 117 0.20 31.34 -4.20
C ALA A 117 1.29 32.19 -3.52
N GLY A 118 2.39 32.44 -4.23
CA GLY A 118 3.53 33.22 -3.74
C GLY A 118 4.57 32.45 -2.93
N GLU A 119 4.39 31.18 -2.67
CA GLU A 119 5.40 30.35 -1.99
C GLU A 119 6.50 29.88 -2.95
N SER A 120 7.72 29.68 -2.40
CA SER A 120 8.87 29.19 -3.16
C SER A 120 8.70 27.71 -3.54
N TYR A 121 9.05 27.35 -4.78
CA TYR A 121 9.12 25.96 -5.25
C TYR A 121 10.13 25.08 -4.46
N GLU A 122 11.07 25.67 -3.75
CA GLU A 122 12.02 24.96 -2.88
C GLU A 122 11.35 24.22 -1.71
N LYS A 123 10.10 24.59 -1.38
CA LYS A 123 9.31 23.92 -0.36
C LYS A 123 8.75 22.56 -0.81
N LEU A 124 8.68 22.34 -2.13
CA LEU A 124 8.14 21.10 -2.66
C LEU A 124 8.94 19.90 -2.18
N LYS A 125 8.24 18.91 -1.68
CA LYS A 125 8.79 17.65 -1.21
C LYS A 125 8.33 16.51 -2.12
N LYS A 126 9.10 15.44 -2.10
CA LYS A 126 8.83 14.21 -2.82
C LYS A 126 7.42 13.69 -2.55
N CYS A 127 6.75 13.26 -3.61
CA CYS A 127 5.49 12.55 -3.55
C CYS A 127 5.64 11.15 -4.13
N ILE A 128 5.16 10.15 -3.40
CA ILE A 128 5.26 8.74 -3.75
C ILE A 128 3.86 8.14 -3.80
N HIS A 129 3.49 7.58 -4.95
CA HIS A 129 2.28 6.77 -5.07
C HIS A 129 2.62 5.30 -4.96
N VAL A 130 1.88 4.55 -4.15
CA VAL A 130 2.04 3.10 -3.94
C VAL A 130 0.77 2.39 -4.36
N GLY A 131 0.75 1.85 -5.55
CA GLY A 131 -0.36 1.05 -6.08
C GLY A 131 -0.18 -0.43 -5.77
N ILE A 132 -1.07 -1.00 -4.95
CA ILE A 132 -1.09 -2.42 -4.59
C ILE A 132 -2.19 -3.08 -5.42
N LEU A 133 -1.80 -3.90 -6.40
CA LEU A 133 -2.70 -4.42 -7.43
C LEU A 133 -2.95 -5.92 -7.23
N ASN A 134 -4.21 -6.30 -7.05
CA ASN A 134 -4.62 -7.70 -7.04
C ASN A 134 -4.94 -8.23 -8.46
N PHE A 135 -4.26 -7.68 -9.47
CA PHE A 135 -4.33 -8.09 -10.88
C PHE A 135 -2.99 -7.84 -11.57
N ILE A 136 -2.83 -8.32 -12.80
CA ILE A 136 -1.66 -8.08 -13.64
C ILE A 136 -1.89 -6.81 -14.45
N HIS A 137 -1.04 -5.80 -14.26
CA HIS A 137 -1.07 -4.53 -15.00
C HIS A 137 0.00 -4.49 -16.10
N PHE A 138 1.16 -5.10 -15.86
CA PHE A 138 2.26 -5.19 -16.82
C PHE A 138 2.39 -6.65 -17.30
N PRO A 139 1.72 -7.06 -18.39
CA PRO A 139 1.69 -8.47 -18.80
C PRO A 139 3.00 -8.98 -19.44
N ASP A 140 3.91 -8.08 -19.84
CA ASP A 140 5.07 -8.41 -20.66
C ASP A 140 6.28 -8.97 -19.88
N ASP A 141 6.20 -9.01 -18.57
CA ASP A 141 7.24 -9.59 -17.70
C ASP A 141 6.68 -10.12 -16.37
N ASP A 142 7.52 -10.80 -15.59
CA ASP A 142 7.16 -11.45 -14.32
C ASP A 142 7.53 -10.64 -13.07
N ARG A 143 7.97 -9.39 -13.20
CA ARG A 143 8.34 -8.56 -12.05
C ARG A 143 7.11 -8.20 -11.23
N CYS A 144 7.05 -8.65 -9.99
CA CYS A 144 5.94 -8.37 -9.06
C CYS A 144 6.03 -6.97 -8.44
N TYR A 145 7.22 -6.37 -8.40
CA TYR A 145 7.46 -5.03 -7.85
C TYR A 145 8.20 -4.15 -8.86
N ARG A 146 7.79 -2.87 -8.93
CA ARG A 146 8.42 -1.85 -9.77
C ARG A 146 8.47 -0.52 -9.02
N LYS A 147 9.59 0.16 -9.22
CA LYS A 147 9.77 1.58 -8.92
C LYS A 147 9.89 2.35 -10.23
N ILE A 148 9.09 3.38 -10.40
CA ILE A 148 9.03 4.21 -11.60
C ILE A 148 9.33 5.64 -11.20
N ILE A 149 10.24 6.28 -11.91
CA ILE A 149 10.70 7.67 -11.71
C ILE A 149 10.82 8.36 -13.08
N PHE A 150 11.12 9.66 -13.08
CA PHE A 150 11.38 10.38 -14.31
C PHE A 150 12.82 10.16 -14.76
N CYS A 151 12.99 9.70 -16.00
CA CYS A 151 14.29 9.46 -16.62
C CYS A 151 14.36 10.10 -18.00
N ASP A 152 15.58 10.44 -18.44
CA ASP A 152 15.84 10.73 -19.84
C ASP A 152 15.53 9.50 -20.69
N LYS A 153 14.75 9.71 -21.77
CA LYS A 153 14.23 8.60 -22.57
C LYS A 153 15.33 7.86 -23.34
N ASP A 154 16.36 8.58 -23.78
CA ASP A 154 17.37 8.03 -24.68
C ASP A 154 18.52 7.41 -23.91
N THR A 155 18.90 7.99 -22.75
CA THR A 155 20.03 7.52 -21.92
C THR A 155 19.60 6.64 -20.76
N GLY A 156 18.32 6.75 -20.29
CA GLY A 156 17.83 6.11 -19.06
C GLY A 156 18.35 6.81 -17.79
N GLU A 157 19.05 7.93 -17.90
CA GLU A 157 19.57 8.67 -16.77
C GLU A 157 18.43 9.28 -15.96
N GLU A 158 18.50 9.16 -14.65
CA GLU A 158 17.50 9.75 -13.73
C GLU A 158 17.52 11.28 -13.85
N TYR A 159 16.37 11.87 -14.19
CA TYR A 159 16.18 13.31 -14.17
C TYR A 159 15.76 13.80 -12.78
N THR A 160 14.80 13.12 -12.15
CA THR A 160 14.33 13.41 -10.79
C THR A 160 13.49 12.27 -10.24
N ASP A 161 13.56 12.09 -8.93
CA ASP A 161 12.74 11.18 -8.15
C ASP A 161 11.68 11.89 -7.28
N LEU A 162 11.47 13.20 -7.51
CA LEU A 162 10.46 13.99 -6.77
C LEU A 162 9.04 13.47 -6.92
N LEU A 163 8.74 12.82 -8.03
CA LEU A 163 7.51 12.07 -8.26
C LEU A 163 7.87 10.60 -8.52
N GLU A 164 7.44 9.74 -7.65
CA GLU A 164 7.80 8.32 -7.66
C GLU A 164 6.54 7.45 -7.59
N ILE A 165 6.50 6.36 -8.36
CA ILE A 165 5.40 5.40 -8.37
C ILE A 165 5.94 4.02 -8.06
N HIS A 166 5.42 3.40 -7.01
CA HIS A 166 5.64 1.99 -6.70
C HIS A 166 4.42 1.17 -7.15
N VAL A 167 4.65 0.08 -7.86
CA VAL A 167 3.61 -0.84 -8.30
C VAL A 167 3.91 -2.23 -7.77
N LEU A 168 2.96 -2.75 -6.99
CA LEU A 168 3.02 -4.06 -6.34
C LEU A 168 1.95 -4.96 -6.95
N GLU A 169 2.34 -5.88 -7.85
CA GLU A 169 1.41 -6.80 -8.52
C GLU A 169 1.35 -8.13 -7.76
N LEU A 170 0.37 -8.27 -6.85
CA LEU A 170 0.24 -9.43 -5.95
C LEU A 170 0.08 -10.77 -6.70
N LYS A 171 -0.43 -10.73 -7.94
CA LYS A 171 -0.59 -11.92 -8.79
C LYS A 171 0.70 -12.44 -9.41
N LYS A 172 1.78 -11.66 -9.35
CA LYS A 172 3.11 -12.03 -9.85
C LYS A 172 4.09 -12.44 -8.77
N LEU A 173 3.62 -12.57 -7.53
CA LEU A 173 4.51 -13.03 -6.46
C LEU A 173 5.13 -14.38 -6.82
N PRO A 174 6.48 -14.50 -6.77
CA PRO A 174 7.18 -15.75 -7.05
C PRO A 174 6.87 -16.81 -5.97
N GLU A 175 7.30 -18.04 -6.17
CA GLU A 175 7.31 -19.04 -5.10
C GLU A 175 8.14 -18.53 -3.91
N LYS A 176 7.76 -18.97 -2.68
CA LYS A 176 8.40 -18.46 -1.46
C LYS A 176 9.85 -18.93 -1.37
N GLU A 177 10.77 -17.99 -1.22
CA GLU A 177 12.20 -18.21 -0.97
C GLU A 177 12.56 -18.02 0.51
N GLN A 178 13.74 -18.54 0.93
CA GLN A 178 14.17 -18.44 2.34
C GLN A 178 14.55 -17.01 2.76
N ASN A 179 15.11 -16.22 1.84
CA ASN A 179 15.62 -14.86 2.09
C ASN A 179 14.92 -13.84 1.19
N GLU A 180 13.61 -13.64 1.40
CA GLU A 180 12.85 -12.62 0.65
C GLU A 180 13.15 -11.21 1.18
N SER A 181 13.15 -10.23 0.27
CA SER A 181 13.23 -8.82 0.65
C SER A 181 12.01 -8.40 1.48
N GLY A 182 12.15 -7.34 2.28
CA GLY A 182 11.06 -6.82 3.11
C GLY A 182 9.78 -6.56 2.32
N ILE A 183 9.91 -5.94 1.13
CA ILE A 183 8.74 -5.63 0.30
C ILE A 183 8.03 -6.89 -0.22
N ILE A 184 8.75 -7.96 -0.56
CA ILE A 184 8.14 -9.22 -0.98
C ILE A 184 7.38 -9.88 0.18
N ARG A 185 7.91 -9.84 1.40
CA ARG A 185 7.20 -10.33 2.60
C ARG A 185 5.89 -9.56 2.83
N TRP A 186 5.92 -8.23 2.73
CA TRP A 186 4.72 -7.40 2.82
C TRP A 186 3.71 -7.70 1.70
N MET A 187 4.16 -7.86 0.46
CA MET A 187 3.29 -8.27 -0.64
C MET A 187 2.62 -9.63 -0.39
N ARG A 188 3.36 -10.60 0.17
CA ARG A 188 2.76 -11.91 0.56
C ARG A 188 1.71 -11.76 1.63
N PHE A 189 1.98 -10.94 2.64
CA PHE A 189 1.00 -10.65 3.69
C PHE A 189 -0.27 -10.02 3.10
N LEU A 190 -0.13 -8.99 2.27
CA LEU A 190 -1.27 -8.33 1.62
C LEU A 190 -2.04 -9.25 0.66
N GLY A 191 -1.37 -10.21 0.04
CA GLY A 191 -1.97 -11.19 -0.88
C GLY A 191 -2.45 -12.50 -0.23
N ALA A 192 -2.25 -12.69 1.07
CA ALA A 192 -2.62 -13.91 1.79
C ALA A 192 -4.14 -14.09 1.87
N LYS A 193 -4.58 -15.34 1.92
CA LYS A 193 -6.00 -15.72 1.79
C LYS A 193 -6.52 -16.55 2.96
N SER A 194 -5.67 -16.92 3.91
CA SER A 194 -6.05 -17.76 5.02
C SER A 194 -5.37 -17.35 6.32
N ARG A 195 -6.05 -17.61 7.46
CA ARG A 195 -5.50 -17.39 8.81
C ARG A 195 -4.14 -18.09 8.99
N LYS A 196 -3.99 -19.31 8.49
CA LYS A 196 -2.72 -20.06 8.56
C LYS A 196 -1.56 -19.34 7.87
N GLU A 197 -1.82 -18.72 6.70
CA GLU A 197 -0.80 -17.96 6.00
C GLU A 197 -0.38 -16.73 6.80
N PHE A 198 -1.34 -16.01 7.36
CA PHE A 198 -1.09 -14.83 8.21
C PHE A 198 -0.28 -15.19 9.45
N GLU A 199 -0.72 -16.20 10.23
CA GLU A 199 -0.04 -16.64 11.44
C GLU A 199 1.39 -17.15 11.19
N LYS A 200 1.63 -17.74 10.02
CA LYS A 200 2.97 -18.16 9.62
C LYS A 200 3.87 -16.96 9.37
N MET A 201 3.37 -15.95 8.66
CA MET A 201 4.15 -14.74 8.35
C MET A 201 4.41 -13.86 9.58
N ALA A 202 3.43 -13.76 10.48
CA ALA A 202 3.56 -13.06 11.74
C ALA A 202 4.70 -13.59 12.62
N LYS A 203 4.93 -14.89 12.63
CA LYS A 203 6.06 -15.50 13.36
C LYS A 203 7.43 -15.14 12.79
N GLU A 204 7.48 -14.71 11.53
CA GLU A 204 8.70 -14.39 10.82
C GLU A 204 9.00 -12.87 10.85
N ASP A 205 8.00 -12.01 11.14
CA ASP A 205 8.15 -10.56 11.11
C ASP A 205 7.25 -9.85 12.15
N THR A 206 7.88 -9.17 13.10
CA THR A 206 7.20 -8.48 14.21
C THR A 206 6.23 -7.39 13.75
N TYR A 207 6.53 -6.70 12.65
CA TYR A 207 5.65 -5.64 12.12
C TYR A 207 4.43 -6.24 11.42
N ILE A 208 4.58 -7.42 10.81
CA ILE A 208 3.47 -8.19 10.27
C ILE A 208 2.63 -8.80 11.41
N ASP A 209 3.25 -9.25 12.50
CA ASP A 209 2.54 -9.76 13.68
C ASP A 209 1.59 -8.72 14.28
N LEU A 210 2.03 -7.48 14.41
CA LEU A 210 1.20 -6.36 14.84
C LEU A 210 -0.02 -6.12 13.92
N SER A 211 0.06 -6.50 12.66
CA SER A 211 -1.02 -6.38 11.69
C SER A 211 -2.14 -7.38 11.92
N LEU A 212 -1.84 -8.54 12.53
CA LEU A 212 -2.85 -9.60 12.78
C LEU A 212 -3.92 -9.17 13.79
N ILE A 213 -3.58 -8.32 14.75
CA ILE A 213 -4.51 -7.84 15.77
C ILE A 213 -5.70 -7.12 15.12
N HIS A 214 -5.47 -6.40 14.04
CA HIS A 214 -6.50 -5.63 13.32
C HIS A 214 -7.33 -6.44 12.30
N ILE A 215 -6.86 -7.65 11.95
CA ILE A 215 -7.55 -8.52 10.99
C ILE A 215 -8.48 -9.51 11.69
N SER A 216 -8.24 -9.78 12.98
CA SER A 216 -8.95 -10.80 13.77
C SER A 216 -10.05 -10.26 14.69
N GLU A 217 -10.22 -8.96 14.81
CA GLU A 217 -11.33 -8.28 15.49
C GLU A 217 -12.44 -7.87 14.50
#